data_32f138d76783ba11d0ff8f51c279e0f1
#
_entry.id   32f138d76783ba11d0ff8f51c279e0f1
#
_cell.length_a   1.000
_cell.length_b   1.000
_cell.length_c   1.000
_cell.angle_alpha   90.00
_cell.angle_beta   90.00
_cell.angle_gamma   90.00
#
_symmetry.space_group_name_H-M   'P 1'
#
loop_
_entity.id
_entity.type
_entity.pdbx_description
1 polymer ?
#
loop_
_entity_poly.entity_id
_entity_poly.type
_entity_poly.pdbx_seq_one_letter_code
_entity_poly.pdbx_strand_id
1 'polypeptide(L)'
;MIAATFPAREDIARLTAQMLLEIKAVHFNAETPFTLASGLPSPTYIDCRKLISYPRIRSALMDFLTVTVLRDAGFEAFDNIAGGETAGIPFAALVAERLALPMTYVRKKPKGYGRNARIEGVMAEGDRVLLVEDLTTDGGSKISFVDAIRETGATCAHTAVIFYYGIFPETTQRLADHGVRLHHLCTWWDVLAEARRTAAFDASTLTEVEA
;
A
#
# COMPACT_ATOMS: atom_id res chain seq x y z
N MET A 1 17.05 -14.41 -8.27
CA MET A 1 16.74 -14.83 -9.66
C MET A 1 15.42 -14.15 -10.02
N ILE A 2 15.44 -13.16 -10.90
CA ILE A 2 14.22 -12.53 -11.39
C ILE A 2 13.53 -13.56 -12.27
N ALA A 3 12.26 -13.85 -12.01
CA ALA A 3 11.50 -14.81 -12.82
C ALA A 3 11.51 -14.37 -14.29
N ALA A 4 11.65 -15.31 -15.21
CA ALA A 4 11.65 -15.04 -16.66
C ALA A 4 10.31 -14.43 -17.15
N THR A 5 9.26 -14.54 -16.33
CA THR A 5 7.94 -13.95 -16.56
C THR A 5 7.41 -13.37 -15.26
N PHE A 6 6.87 -12.16 -15.31
CA PHE A 6 6.15 -11.61 -14.16
C PHE A 6 4.83 -12.36 -13.94
N PRO A 7 4.45 -12.68 -12.69
CA PRO A 7 3.14 -13.24 -12.39
C PRO A 7 2.02 -12.32 -12.92
N ALA A 8 0.91 -12.91 -13.34
CA ALA A 8 -0.27 -12.14 -13.76
C ALA A 8 -0.81 -11.31 -12.59
N ARG A 9 -1.40 -10.15 -12.90
CA ARG A 9 -1.97 -9.26 -11.88
C ARG A 9 -3.07 -9.94 -11.08
N GLU A 10 -3.88 -10.70 -11.76
CA GLU A 10 -5.02 -11.45 -11.21
C GLU A 10 -4.55 -12.52 -10.22
N ASP A 11 -3.43 -13.20 -10.51
CA ASP A 11 -2.84 -14.18 -9.59
C ASP A 11 -2.27 -13.52 -8.35
N ILE A 12 -1.56 -12.38 -8.50
CA ILE A 12 -1.07 -11.58 -7.38
C ILE A 12 -2.24 -11.11 -6.50
N ALA A 13 -3.30 -10.58 -7.10
CA ALA A 13 -4.46 -10.06 -6.39
C ALA A 13 -5.16 -11.18 -5.60
N ARG A 14 -5.44 -12.31 -6.24
CA ARG A 14 -6.06 -13.46 -5.62
C ARG A 14 -5.22 -14.04 -4.46
N LEU A 15 -3.91 -14.23 -4.66
CA LEU A 15 -3.03 -14.75 -3.62
C LEU A 15 -2.88 -13.76 -2.45
N THR A 16 -2.83 -12.46 -2.73
CA THR A 16 -2.81 -11.42 -1.70
C THR A 16 -4.09 -11.46 -0.86
N ALA A 17 -5.25 -11.53 -1.51
CA ALA A 17 -6.55 -11.66 -0.83
C ALA A 17 -6.61 -12.93 0.02
N GLN A 18 -6.17 -14.07 -0.50
CA GLN A 18 -6.08 -15.33 0.24
C GLN A 18 -5.22 -15.19 1.50
N MET A 19 -4.04 -14.60 1.40
CA MET A 19 -3.13 -14.39 2.53
C MET A 19 -3.74 -13.47 3.61
N LEU A 20 -4.45 -12.41 3.21
CA LEU A 20 -5.15 -11.52 4.14
C LEU A 20 -6.26 -12.24 4.90
N LEU A 21 -7.04 -13.10 4.20
CA LEU A 21 -8.08 -13.92 4.81
C LEU A 21 -7.49 -14.97 5.76
N GLU A 22 -6.41 -15.66 5.38
CA GLU A 22 -5.73 -16.69 6.18
C GLU A 22 -5.29 -16.17 7.55
N ILE A 23 -4.73 -14.98 7.60
CA ILE A 23 -4.28 -14.37 8.87
C ILE A 23 -5.41 -13.62 9.60
N LYS A 24 -6.64 -13.72 9.11
CA LYS A 24 -7.80 -13.01 9.66
C LYS A 24 -7.56 -11.49 9.77
N ALA A 25 -6.98 -10.91 8.72
CA ALA A 25 -6.78 -9.46 8.61
C ALA A 25 -8.02 -8.74 8.07
N VAL A 26 -9.01 -9.49 7.59
CA VAL A 26 -10.27 -8.97 7.04
C VAL A 26 -11.36 -9.08 8.11
N HIS A 27 -12.00 -7.95 8.41
CA HIS A 27 -13.06 -7.85 9.41
C HIS A 27 -14.33 -7.28 8.78
N PHE A 28 -15.48 -7.88 9.10
CA PHE A 28 -16.81 -7.41 8.68
C PHE A 28 -17.64 -7.08 9.91
N ASN A 29 -18.34 -5.96 9.88
CA ASN A 29 -19.34 -5.59 10.86
C ASN A 29 -20.30 -4.58 10.21
N ALA A 30 -21.40 -5.08 9.66
CA ALA A 30 -22.42 -4.26 9.03
C ALA A 30 -23.31 -3.56 10.06
N GLU A 31 -23.58 -4.20 11.23
CA GLU A 31 -24.42 -3.62 12.28
C GLU A 31 -23.76 -2.41 12.98
N THR A 32 -22.43 -2.51 13.19
CA THR A 32 -21.64 -1.44 13.82
C THR A 32 -20.41 -1.17 12.95
N PRO A 33 -20.53 -0.29 11.95
CA PRO A 33 -19.45 -0.02 11.01
C PRO A 33 -18.17 0.49 11.69
N PHE A 34 -17.03 0.13 11.13
CA PHE A 34 -15.72 0.66 11.53
C PHE A 34 -15.59 2.11 11.07
N THR A 35 -14.87 2.93 11.82
CA THR A 35 -14.47 4.26 11.37
C THR A 35 -13.09 4.15 10.71
N LEU A 36 -13.01 4.43 9.40
CA LEU A 36 -11.74 4.46 8.67
C LEU A 36 -10.90 5.68 9.06
N ALA A 37 -9.61 5.67 8.70
CA ALA A 37 -8.71 6.81 8.94
C ALA A 37 -9.17 8.11 8.24
N SER A 38 -9.96 8.01 7.18
CA SER A 38 -10.64 9.13 6.50
C SER A 38 -11.79 9.73 7.31
N GLY A 39 -12.23 9.08 8.41
CA GLY A 39 -13.43 9.43 9.18
C GLY A 39 -14.71 8.84 8.62
N LEU A 40 -14.68 8.15 7.49
CA LEU A 40 -15.85 7.53 6.88
C LEU A 40 -16.21 6.21 7.58
N PRO A 41 -17.51 5.91 7.78
CA PRO A 41 -17.94 4.60 8.25
C PRO A 41 -17.74 3.56 7.15
N SER A 42 -17.36 2.35 7.53
CA SER A 42 -17.20 1.23 6.60
C SER A 42 -17.65 -0.07 7.29
N PRO A 43 -18.44 -0.92 6.64
CA PRO A 43 -18.78 -2.24 7.16
C PRO A 43 -17.57 -3.19 7.15
N THR A 44 -16.46 -2.77 6.51
CA THR A 44 -15.25 -3.58 6.35
C THR A 44 -14.03 -2.86 6.88
N TYR A 45 -13.13 -3.62 7.51
CA TYR A 45 -11.85 -3.13 7.98
C TYR A 45 -10.75 -4.13 7.62
N ILE A 46 -9.70 -3.64 6.95
CA ILE A 46 -8.54 -4.45 6.56
C ILE A 46 -7.35 -4.06 7.45
N ASP A 47 -6.90 -4.99 8.29
CA ASP A 47 -5.75 -4.81 9.18
C ASP A 47 -4.45 -5.28 8.52
N CYS A 48 -3.95 -4.49 7.56
CA CYS A 48 -2.67 -4.77 6.91
C CYS A 48 -1.48 -4.75 7.87
N ARG A 49 -1.60 -4.12 9.05
CA ARG A 49 -0.53 -4.07 10.05
C ARG A 49 -0.28 -5.44 10.68
N LYS A 50 -1.26 -6.34 10.71
CA LYS A 50 -1.06 -7.74 11.13
C LYS A 50 0.05 -8.43 10.33
N LEU A 51 0.23 -8.08 9.05
CA LEU A 51 1.26 -8.63 8.17
C LEU A 51 2.67 -8.52 8.75
N ILE A 52 2.94 -7.50 9.58
CA ILE A 52 4.24 -7.31 10.25
C ILE A 52 4.63 -8.55 11.04
N SER A 53 3.66 -9.24 11.66
CA SER A 53 3.86 -10.40 12.52
C SER A 53 3.88 -11.74 11.78
N TYR A 54 3.65 -11.76 10.46
CA TYR A 54 3.59 -12.99 9.64
C TYR A 54 4.74 -13.01 8.60
N PRO A 55 5.96 -13.37 8.98
CA PRO A 55 7.16 -13.14 8.15
C PRO A 55 7.12 -13.84 6.79
N ARG A 56 6.55 -15.05 6.68
CA ARG A 56 6.44 -15.78 5.40
C ARG A 56 5.48 -15.10 4.44
N ILE A 57 4.28 -14.74 4.92
CA ILE A 57 3.26 -14.01 4.13
C ILE A 57 3.79 -12.63 3.76
N ARG A 58 4.32 -11.88 4.73
CA ARG A 58 4.92 -10.57 4.49
C ARG A 58 6.01 -10.63 3.42
N SER A 59 6.90 -11.63 3.50
CA SER A 59 7.95 -11.79 2.49
C SER A 59 7.37 -11.99 1.09
N ALA A 60 6.41 -12.90 0.93
CA ALA A 60 5.77 -13.15 -0.36
C ALA A 60 5.07 -11.89 -0.92
N LEU A 61 4.36 -11.13 -0.05
CA LEU A 61 3.72 -9.88 -0.46
C LEU A 61 4.72 -8.80 -0.87
N MET A 62 5.88 -8.73 -0.21
CA MET A 62 6.93 -7.79 -0.61
C MET A 62 7.59 -8.20 -1.94
N ASP A 63 7.71 -9.49 -2.23
CA ASP A 63 8.14 -9.96 -3.54
C ASP A 63 7.12 -9.56 -4.62
N PHE A 64 5.83 -9.75 -4.36
CA PHE A 64 4.77 -9.31 -5.27
C PHE A 64 4.77 -7.80 -5.49
N LEU A 65 4.96 -7.00 -4.43
CA LEU A 65 5.00 -5.55 -4.53
C LEU A 65 6.19 -5.08 -5.36
N THR A 66 7.36 -5.66 -5.12
CA THR A 66 8.59 -5.41 -5.88
C THR A 66 8.38 -5.73 -7.37
N VAL A 67 7.88 -6.92 -7.67
CA VAL A 67 7.59 -7.34 -9.05
C VAL A 67 6.57 -6.41 -9.72
N THR A 68 5.53 -6.00 -8.99
CA THR A 68 4.50 -5.10 -9.52
C THR A 68 5.08 -3.74 -9.91
N VAL A 69 5.90 -3.14 -9.04
CA VAL A 69 6.49 -1.82 -9.35
C VAL A 69 7.53 -1.91 -10.47
N LEU A 70 8.35 -2.98 -10.52
CA LEU A 70 9.33 -3.19 -11.59
C LEU A 70 8.66 -3.37 -12.95
N ARG A 71 7.57 -4.15 -13.01
CA ARG A 71 6.78 -4.34 -14.23
C ARG A 71 6.15 -3.05 -14.72
N ASP A 72 5.60 -2.24 -13.79
CA ASP A 72 4.72 -1.13 -14.11
C ASP A 72 5.46 0.20 -14.30
N ALA A 73 6.59 0.38 -13.63
CA ALA A 73 7.39 1.60 -13.67
C ALA A 73 8.75 1.41 -14.38
N GLY A 74 9.29 0.18 -14.39
CA GLY A 74 10.60 -0.14 -14.96
C GLY A 74 11.65 -0.46 -13.89
N PHE A 75 12.72 -1.15 -14.32
CA PHE A 75 13.77 -1.67 -13.42
C PHE A 75 14.62 -0.57 -12.79
N GLU A 76 14.85 0.53 -13.51
CA GLU A 76 15.69 1.65 -13.08
C GLU A 76 14.84 2.92 -12.82
N ALA A 77 13.59 2.73 -12.34
CA ALA A 77 12.65 3.83 -12.17
C ALA A 77 12.87 4.63 -10.88
N PHE A 78 13.57 4.06 -9.90
CA PHE A 78 13.68 4.62 -8.55
C PHE A 78 15.13 4.70 -8.07
N ASP A 79 15.41 5.72 -7.25
CA ASP A 79 16.70 5.94 -6.58
C ASP A 79 16.58 5.78 -5.06
N ASN A 80 15.36 5.88 -4.50
CA ASN A 80 15.10 5.81 -3.07
C ASN A 80 13.69 5.25 -2.79
N ILE A 81 13.53 4.53 -1.69
CA ILE A 81 12.25 4.00 -1.24
C ILE A 81 11.86 4.70 0.06
N ALA A 82 10.70 5.34 0.08
CA ALA A 82 10.21 6.04 1.26
C ALA A 82 9.01 5.33 1.89
N GLY A 83 9.04 5.10 3.20
CA GLY A 83 7.90 4.58 3.96
C GLY A 83 7.08 5.70 4.61
N GLY A 84 5.76 5.69 4.48
CA GLY A 84 4.90 6.60 5.24
C GLY A 84 4.77 6.17 6.71
N GLU A 85 4.90 7.12 7.63
CA GLU A 85 4.72 6.85 9.06
C GLU A 85 3.26 6.47 9.36
N THR A 86 2.98 5.34 10.02
CA THR A 86 3.88 4.40 10.70
C THR A 86 3.93 3.05 9.96
N ALA A 87 2.83 2.66 9.34
CA ALA A 87 2.64 1.32 8.80
C ALA A 87 3.48 1.07 7.53
N GLY A 88 3.76 2.10 6.74
CA GLY A 88 4.59 1.99 5.55
C GLY A 88 6.06 1.71 5.83
N ILE A 89 6.58 2.09 7.02
CA ILE A 89 8.00 1.98 7.34
C ILE A 89 8.54 0.54 7.19
N PRO A 90 7.96 -0.49 7.84
CA PRO A 90 8.49 -1.86 7.74
C PRO A 90 8.37 -2.43 6.31
N PHE A 91 7.34 -2.08 5.57
CA PHE A 91 7.16 -2.55 4.19
C PHE A 91 8.14 -1.86 3.24
N ALA A 92 8.36 -0.55 3.39
CA ALA A 92 9.36 0.18 2.63
C ALA A 92 10.77 -0.36 2.84
N ALA A 93 11.15 -0.69 4.08
CA ALA A 93 12.45 -1.29 4.39
C ALA A 93 12.66 -2.61 3.64
N LEU A 94 11.63 -3.47 3.62
CA LEU A 94 11.71 -4.76 2.94
C LEU A 94 11.70 -4.64 1.41
N VAL A 95 11.00 -3.65 0.85
CA VAL A 95 11.05 -3.36 -0.60
C VAL A 95 12.39 -2.76 -0.99
N ALA A 96 12.92 -1.83 -0.20
CA ALA A 96 14.23 -1.23 -0.43
C ALA A 96 15.35 -2.27 -0.46
N GLU A 97 15.33 -3.25 0.47
CA GLU A 97 16.29 -4.34 0.48
C GLU A 97 16.21 -5.19 -0.80
N ARG A 98 15.00 -5.50 -1.29
CA ARG A 98 14.79 -6.29 -2.52
C ARG A 98 15.24 -5.57 -3.78
N LEU A 99 15.09 -4.25 -3.81
CA LEU A 99 15.51 -3.40 -4.91
C LEU A 99 16.97 -2.96 -4.81
N ALA A 100 17.65 -3.27 -3.68
CA ALA A 100 19.00 -2.79 -3.35
C ALA A 100 19.12 -1.27 -3.43
N LEU A 101 18.08 -0.55 -2.94
CA LEU A 101 17.99 0.91 -2.94
C LEU A 101 18.04 1.49 -1.52
N PRO A 102 18.50 2.74 -1.36
CA PRO A 102 18.39 3.46 -0.10
C PRO A 102 16.94 3.50 0.40
N MET A 103 16.78 3.52 1.73
CA MET A 103 15.49 3.64 2.40
C MET A 103 15.43 4.89 3.25
N THR A 104 14.32 5.61 3.15
CA THR A 104 13.95 6.75 4.00
C THR A 104 12.54 6.54 4.55
N TYR A 105 12.10 7.37 5.52
CA TYR A 105 10.68 7.42 5.83
C TYR A 105 10.18 8.84 6.07
N VAL A 106 8.88 9.03 5.84
CA VAL A 106 8.20 10.31 5.93
C VAL A 106 7.31 10.34 7.16
N ARG A 107 7.55 11.32 8.04
CA ARG A 107 6.76 11.53 9.25
C ARG A 107 5.41 12.18 8.93
N LYS A 108 4.38 11.83 9.69
CA LYS A 108 3.05 12.50 9.61
C LYS A 108 3.14 13.96 10.00
N LYS A 109 3.99 14.28 11.00
CA LYS A 109 4.18 15.64 11.50
C LYS A 109 5.67 15.99 11.48
N PRO A 110 6.00 17.26 11.20
CA PRO A 110 7.37 17.73 11.33
C PRO A 110 7.90 17.52 12.75
N LYS A 111 9.18 17.16 12.87
CA LYS A 111 9.88 17.30 14.15
C LYS A 111 10.20 18.79 14.34
N GLY A 112 10.06 19.31 15.53
CA GLY A 112 10.23 20.75 15.83
C GLY A 112 11.66 21.28 15.66
N TYR A 113 12.59 20.52 15.03
CA TYR A 113 14.01 20.87 14.84
C TYR A 113 14.62 20.15 13.61
N GLY A 114 15.73 20.65 13.10
CA GLY A 114 16.51 20.05 12.00
C GLY A 114 16.05 20.44 10.60
N ARG A 115 16.87 20.06 9.60
CA ARG A 115 16.54 20.20 8.18
C ARG A 115 15.59 19.09 7.76
N ASN A 116 14.70 19.36 6.79
CA ASN A 116 13.74 18.38 6.27
C ASN A 116 12.95 17.69 7.40
N ALA A 117 12.24 18.50 8.18
CA ALA A 117 11.63 18.09 9.45
C ALA A 117 10.67 16.88 9.37
N ARG A 118 10.30 16.44 8.15
CA ARG A 118 9.44 15.27 7.91
C ARG A 118 10.17 14.06 7.33
N ILE A 119 11.43 14.18 6.88
CA ILE A 119 12.19 13.08 6.28
C ILE A 119 13.22 12.55 7.29
N GLU A 120 13.27 11.25 7.45
CA GLU A 120 14.29 10.53 8.19
C GLU A 120 15.10 9.65 7.23
N GLY A 121 16.41 9.66 7.39
CA GLY A 121 17.37 9.09 6.44
C GLY A 121 17.92 10.14 5.50
N VAL A 122 18.54 9.70 4.41
CA VAL A 122 19.15 10.59 3.39
C VAL A 122 18.35 10.49 2.10
N MET A 123 17.84 11.62 1.65
CA MET A 123 17.16 11.80 0.37
C MET A 123 17.85 12.92 -0.37
N ALA A 124 18.37 12.66 -1.56
CA ALA A 124 19.06 13.63 -2.37
C ALA A 124 18.07 14.43 -3.23
N GLU A 125 18.46 15.67 -3.54
CA GLU A 125 17.76 16.45 -4.57
C GLU A 125 17.83 15.72 -5.91
N GLY A 126 16.70 15.63 -6.59
CA GLY A 126 16.56 14.89 -7.86
C GLY A 126 16.28 13.39 -7.71
N ASP A 127 16.36 12.79 -6.52
CA ASP A 127 15.99 11.39 -6.31
C ASP A 127 14.58 11.12 -6.84
N ARG A 128 14.42 9.99 -7.53
CA ARG A 128 13.11 9.44 -7.93
C ARG A 128 12.64 8.49 -6.84
N VAL A 129 11.63 8.89 -6.10
CA VAL A 129 11.22 8.19 -4.88
C VAL A 129 9.94 7.38 -5.10
N LEU A 130 9.95 6.10 -4.68
CA LEU A 130 8.76 5.30 -4.51
C LEU A 130 8.24 5.44 -3.08
N LEU A 131 7.02 5.94 -2.90
CA LEU A 131 6.34 5.93 -1.60
C LEU A 131 5.66 4.58 -1.37
N VAL A 132 5.99 3.91 -0.26
CA VAL A 132 5.39 2.62 0.13
C VAL A 132 4.55 2.79 1.39
N GLU A 133 3.34 2.23 1.36
CA GLU A 133 2.40 2.22 2.46
C GLU A 133 1.72 0.83 2.58
N ASP A 134 0.97 0.61 3.66
CA ASP A 134 0.23 -0.63 3.86
C ASP A 134 -1.05 -0.69 3.01
N LEU A 135 -1.86 0.37 3.06
CA LEU A 135 -3.12 0.46 2.32
C LEU A 135 -3.47 1.90 1.92
N THR A 136 -4.45 2.04 1.05
CA THR A 136 -5.08 3.34 0.78
C THR A 136 -6.61 3.26 0.70
N THR A 137 -7.27 4.29 1.20
CA THR A 137 -8.71 4.55 1.05
C THR A 137 -8.92 5.67 0.04
N ASP A 138 -8.90 6.92 0.47
CA ASP A 138 -9.15 8.15 -0.31
C ASP A 138 -7.88 8.82 -0.87
N GLY A 139 -6.70 8.32 -0.53
CA GLY A 139 -5.41 8.83 -1.00
C GLY A 139 -4.86 10.06 -0.28
N GLY A 140 -5.61 10.68 0.63
CA GLY A 140 -5.23 11.95 1.26
C GLY A 140 -3.88 11.89 2.00
N SER A 141 -3.62 10.83 2.77
CA SER A 141 -2.34 10.67 3.47
C SER A 141 -1.16 10.52 2.50
N LYS A 142 -1.37 9.87 1.34
CA LYS A 142 -0.34 9.67 0.31
C LYS A 142 0.09 11.01 -0.28
N ILE A 143 -0.86 11.87 -0.61
CA ILE A 143 -0.58 13.22 -1.11
C ILE A 143 0.27 14.00 -0.10
N SER A 144 -0.10 14.01 1.18
CA SER A 144 0.67 14.67 2.23
C SER A 144 2.11 14.17 2.36
N PHE A 145 2.34 12.86 2.16
CA PHE A 145 3.71 12.30 2.16
C PHE A 145 4.46 12.64 0.88
N VAL A 146 3.80 12.59 -0.28
CA VAL A 146 4.38 12.99 -1.56
C VAL A 146 4.84 14.45 -1.54
N ASP A 147 4.03 15.35 -0.99
CA ASP A 147 4.39 16.76 -0.87
C ASP A 147 5.64 16.94 -0.01
N ALA A 148 5.71 16.25 1.14
CA ALA A 148 6.89 16.31 2.00
C ALA A 148 8.16 15.75 1.33
N ILE A 149 8.04 14.76 0.46
CA ILE A 149 9.15 14.27 -0.38
C ILE A 149 9.56 15.34 -1.38
N ARG A 150 8.60 15.92 -2.09
CA ARG A 150 8.87 16.97 -3.11
C ARG A 150 9.48 18.24 -2.54
N GLU A 151 9.17 18.60 -1.28
CA GLU A 151 9.79 19.70 -0.55
C GLU A 151 11.31 19.54 -0.38
N THR A 152 11.86 18.33 -0.51
CA THR A 152 13.31 18.09 -0.46
C THR A 152 14.02 18.32 -1.79
N GLY A 153 13.29 18.58 -2.87
CA GLY A 153 13.80 18.64 -4.24
C GLY A 153 13.81 17.28 -4.96
N ALA A 154 13.36 16.22 -4.29
CA ALA A 154 13.16 14.90 -4.89
C ALA A 154 11.86 14.86 -5.70
N THR A 155 11.70 13.85 -6.55
CA THR A 155 10.48 13.56 -7.29
C THR A 155 9.77 12.34 -6.70
N CYS A 156 8.44 12.38 -6.64
CA CYS A 156 7.63 11.23 -6.23
C CYS A 156 6.40 11.17 -7.14
N ALA A 157 6.45 10.28 -8.13
CA ALA A 157 5.39 10.06 -9.10
C ALA A 157 4.72 8.69 -8.93
N HIS A 158 5.15 7.90 -7.95
CA HIS A 158 4.65 6.55 -7.71
C HIS A 158 4.43 6.30 -6.22
N THR A 159 3.29 5.66 -5.90
CA THR A 159 3.03 5.10 -4.58
C THR A 159 2.59 3.63 -4.71
N ALA A 160 3.04 2.79 -3.79
CA ALA A 160 2.73 1.37 -3.78
C ALA A 160 2.13 0.95 -2.43
N VAL A 161 1.06 0.17 -2.49
CA VAL A 161 0.34 -0.34 -1.32
C VAL A 161 0.03 -1.83 -1.47
N ILE A 162 -0.12 -2.52 -0.35
CA ILE A 162 -0.56 -3.92 -0.36
C ILE A 162 -2.05 -3.97 -0.73
N PHE A 163 -2.87 -3.12 -0.09
CA PHE A 163 -4.31 -3.14 -0.27
C PHE A 163 -4.85 -1.76 -0.67
N TYR A 164 -5.75 -1.75 -1.65
CA TYR A 164 -6.51 -0.58 -2.08
C TYR A 164 -8.01 -0.86 -1.97
N TYR A 165 -8.76 -0.03 -1.24
CA TYR A 165 -10.19 -0.24 -1.10
C TYR A 165 -10.91 -0.26 -2.46
N GLY A 166 -10.59 0.68 -3.37
CA GLY A 166 -11.14 0.68 -4.73
C GLY A 166 -12.65 0.96 -4.82
N ILE A 167 -13.23 1.50 -3.74
CA ILE A 167 -14.65 1.84 -3.63
C ILE A 167 -14.90 3.36 -3.70
N PHE A 168 -13.84 4.15 -3.62
CA PHE A 168 -13.91 5.61 -3.71
C PHE A 168 -13.44 6.04 -5.10
N PRO A 169 -14.36 6.40 -6.03
CA PRO A 169 -14.02 6.65 -7.43
C PRO A 169 -13.04 7.82 -7.59
N GLU A 170 -13.03 8.77 -6.66
CA GLU A 170 -12.20 9.96 -6.72
C GLU A 170 -10.73 9.69 -6.34
N THR A 171 -10.40 8.55 -5.70
CA THR A 171 -9.06 8.29 -5.18
C THR A 171 -8.01 8.28 -6.28
N THR A 172 -8.27 7.52 -7.35
CA THR A 172 -7.33 7.41 -8.48
C THR A 172 -7.19 8.71 -9.23
N GLN A 173 -8.30 9.45 -9.42
CA GLN A 173 -8.29 10.75 -10.08
C GLN A 173 -7.51 11.77 -9.24
N ARG A 174 -7.76 11.84 -7.93
CA ARG A 174 -7.03 12.73 -7.00
C ARG A 174 -5.53 12.48 -7.03
N LEU A 175 -5.10 11.22 -7.02
CA LEU A 175 -3.68 10.87 -7.12
C LEU A 175 -3.12 11.23 -8.50
N ALA A 176 -3.85 10.97 -9.58
CA ALA A 176 -3.46 11.31 -10.95
C ALA A 176 -3.33 12.82 -11.15
N ASP A 177 -4.28 13.62 -10.65
CA ASP A 177 -4.23 15.08 -10.68
C ASP A 177 -3.01 15.62 -9.94
N HIS A 178 -2.56 14.90 -8.91
CA HIS A 178 -1.33 15.20 -8.16
C HIS A 178 -0.07 14.63 -8.82
N GLY A 179 -0.19 14.01 -10.01
CA GLY A 179 0.92 13.39 -10.74
C GLY A 179 1.47 12.14 -10.04
N VAL A 180 0.62 11.36 -9.37
CA VAL A 180 1.01 10.14 -8.64
C VAL A 180 0.26 8.94 -9.19
N ARG A 181 0.99 7.92 -9.60
CA ARG A 181 0.45 6.62 -9.99
C ARG A 181 0.40 5.67 -8.80
N LEU A 182 -0.76 5.08 -8.56
CA LEU A 182 -0.98 4.07 -7.52
C LEU A 182 -0.67 2.66 -8.08
N HIS A 183 0.16 1.91 -7.35
CA HIS A 183 0.37 0.48 -7.51
C HIS A 183 -0.21 -0.24 -6.31
N HIS A 184 -0.96 -1.30 -6.52
CA HIS A 184 -1.55 -2.12 -5.44
C HIS A 184 -1.49 -3.60 -5.79
N LEU A 185 -1.54 -4.45 -4.77
CA LEU A 185 -1.55 -5.90 -4.97
C LEU A 185 -2.98 -6.43 -5.13
N CYS A 186 -3.90 -5.99 -4.28
CA CYS A 186 -5.31 -6.36 -4.38
C CYS A 186 -6.23 -5.21 -3.96
N THR A 187 -7.50 -5.35 -4.32
CA THR A 187 -8.59 -4.44 -3.98
C THR A 187 -9.60 -5.13 -3.05
N TRP A 188 -10.57 -4.35 -2.57
CA TRP A 188 -11.73 -4.90 -1.87
C TRP A 188 -12.47 -5.96 -2.69
N TRP A 189 -12.62 -5.74 -3.99
CA TRP A 189 -13.33 -6.66 -4.89
C TRP A 189 -12.63 -8.01 -5.01
N ASP A 190 -11.29 -8.03 -5.01
CA ASP A 190 -10.49 -9.25 -5.01
C ASP A 190 -10.65 -10.02 -3.70
N VAL A 191 -10.69 -9.31 -2.56
CA VAL A 191 -10.93 -9.90 -1.24
C VAL A 191 -12.33 -10.51 -1.16
N LEU A 192 -13.36 -9.80 -1.64
CA LEU A 192 -14.74 -10.28 -1.66
C LEU A 192 -14.89 -11.54 -2.54
N ALA A 193 -14.29 -11.52 -3.75
CA ALA A 193 -14.31 -12.64 -4.66
C ALA A 193 -13.63 -13.88 -4.03
N GLU A 194 -12.47 -13.71 -3.40
CA GLU A 194 -11.74 -14.80 -2.75
C GLU A 194 -12.47 -15.31 -1.50
N ALA A 195 -13.08 -14.42 -0.71
CA ALA A 195 -13.90 -14.80 0.44
C ALA A 195 -15.10 -15.68 0.03
N ARG A 196 -15.76 -15.35 -1.09
CA ARG A 196 -16.83 -16.19 -1.67
C ARG A 196 -16.30 -17.54 -2.14
N ARG A 197 -15.19 -17.54 -2.87
CA ARG A 197 -14.58 -18.77 -3.41
C ARG A 197 -14.19 -19.76 -2.30
N THR A 198 -13.73 -19.27 -1.17
CA THR A 198 -13.22 -20.08 -0.05
C THR A 198 -14.27 -20.32 1.05
N ALA A 199 -15.46 -19.73 0.92
CA ALA A 199 -16.48 -19.70 1.98
C ALA A 199 -15.92 -19.22 3.33
N ALA A 200 -15.04 -18.21 3.29
CA ALA A 200 -14.39 -17.66 4.48
C ALA A 200 -15.37 -16.96 5.43
N PHE A 201 -16.53 -16.54 4.93
CA PHE A 201 -17.64 -15.96 5.67
C PHE A 201 -18.97 -16.53 5.14
N ASP A 202 -20.02 -16.41 5.92
CA ASP A 202 -21.35 -16.83 5.48
C ASP A 202 -21.90 -15.93 4.35
N ALA A 203 -22.82 -16.46 3.56
CA ALA A 203 -23.33 -15.79 2.36
C ALA A 203 -24.12 -14.52 2.70
N SER A 204 -24.80 -14.45 3.84
CA SER A 204 -25.53 -13.25 4.26
C SER A 204 -24.57 -12.12 4.57
N THR A 205 -23.52 -12.36 5.33
CA THR A 205 -22.47 -11.37 5.62
C THR A 205 -21.82 -10.84 4.34
N LEU A 206 -21.50 -11.72 3.37
CA LEU A 206 -20.89 -11.29 2.10
C LEU A 206 -21.84 -10.43 1.25
N THR A 207 -23.14 -10.68 1.32
CA THR A 207 -24.15 -9.86 0.62
C THR A 207 -24.31 -8.49 1.27
N GLU A 208 -24.30 -8.41 2.59
CA GLU A 208 -24.44 -7.16 3.32
C GLU A 208 -23.24 -6.22 3.10
N VAL A 209 -22.02 -6.75 2.99
CA VAL A 209 -20.81 -5.92 2.80
C VAL A 209 -20.55 -5.54 1.34
N GLU A 210 -21.25 -6.15 0.39
CA GLU A 210 -21.20 -5.79 -1.03
C GLU A 210 -22.12 -4.61 -1.35
N ALA A 211 -23.22 -4.43 -0.61
CA ALA A 211 -24.22 -3.40 -0.83
C ALA A 211 -23.74 -2.01 -0.40
#